data_9df24f662eca6d7f8c803d0523b01140
#
_entry.id   9df24f662eca6d7f8c803d0523b01140
#
_cell.length_a   1.000
_cell.length_b   1.000
_cell.length_c   1.000
_cell.angle_alpha   90.00
_cell.angle_beta   90.00
_cell.angle_gamma   90.00
#
_symmetry.space_group_name_H-M   'P 1'
#
loop_
_entity.id
_entity.type
_entity.pdbx_description
1 polymer ?
#
loop_
_entity_poly.entity_id
_entity_poly.type
_entity_poly.pdbx_seq_one_letter_code
_entity_poly.pdbx_strand_id
1 'polypeptide(L)'
;MAGGLQSTAMQLGGTFGTAVLGAIMSAKIDSLLPASWHAAHLPALTAAGYAQVKSAVSVGVAPVTHSTPAHTAAVITQISHATFTAGMHNAFLVGAAVALAGAGIALITRKGTGPAAAHPGI
;
A
#
# COMPACT_ATOMS: atom_id res chain seq x y z
N MET A 1 26.97 14.91 11.86
CA MET A 1 26.93 14.40 10.46
C MET A 1 26.06 13.16 10.31
N ALA A 2 26.27 12.10 11.09
CA ALA A 2 25.49 10.85 10.98
C ALA A 2 23.99 11.03 11.28
N GLY A 3 23.61 11.88 12.23
CA GLY A 3 22.21 12.12 12.59
C GLY A 3 21.38 12.83 11.50
N GLY A 4 22.00 13.77 10.78
CA GLY A 4 21.31 14.46 9.67
C GLY A 4 21.02 13.54 8.49
N LEU A 5 21.96 12.68 8.13
CA LEU A 5 21.79 11.71 7.06
C LEU A 5 20.70 10.67 7.42
N GLN A 6 20.69 10.21 8.65
CA GLN A 6 19.68 9.28 9.15
C GLN A 6 18.28 9.90 9.12
N SER A 7 18.14 11.13 9.60
CA SER A 7 16.84 11.84 9.58
C SER A 7 16.33 12.05 8.16
N THR A 8 17.20 12.48 7.24
CA THR A 8 16.84 12.64 5.83
C THR A 8 16.43 11.31 5.19
N ALA A 9 17.17 10.24 5.45
CA ALA A 9 16.85 8.91 4.94
C ALA A 9 15.49 8.40 5.46
N MET A 10 15.16 8.65 6.72
CA MET A 10 13.87 8.27 7.29
C MET A 10 12.72 9.07 6.68
N GLN A 11 12.89 10.37 6.47
CA GLN A 11 11.86 11.22 5.85
C GLN A 11 11.63 10.85 4.38
N LEU A 12 12.69 10.67 3.60
CA LEU A 12 12.59 10.22 2.22
C LEU A 12 11.96 8.84 2.13
N GLY A 13 12.41 7.90 2.97
CA GLY A 13 11.88 6.55 3.02
C GLY A 13 10.39 6.52 3.35
N GLY A 14 9.94 7.33 4.30
CA GLY A 14 8.54 7.47 4.65
C GLY A 14 7.68 8.00 3.51
N THR A 15 8.12 9.06 2.86
CA THR A 15 7.40 9.69 1.73
C THR A 15 7.32 8.76 0.54
N PHE A 16 8.44 8.16 0.13
CA PHE A 16 8.45 7.21 -0.98
C PHE A 16 7.68 5.94 -0.64
N GLY A 17 7.81 5.43 0.57
CA GLY A 17 7.09 4.25 1.02
C GLY A 17 5.58 4.44 0.94
N THR A 18 5.06 5.54 1.43
CA THR A 18 3.63 5.87 1.38
C THR A 18 3.14 6.01 -0.07
N ALA A 19 3.90 6.68 -0.93
CA ALA A 19 3.55 6.85 -2.34
C ALA A 19 3.51 5.51 -3.10
N VAL A 20 4.49 4.64 -2.87
CA VAL A 20 4.57 3.31 -3.50
C VAL A 20 3.43 2.42 -3.01
N LEU A 21 3.16 2.38 -1.70
CA LEU A 21 2.07 1.59 -1.13
C LEU A 21 0.71 2.08 -1.65
N GLY A 22 0.52 3.39 -1.73
CA GLY A 22 -0.69 3.99 -2.31
C GLY A 22 -0.87 3.62 -3.79
N ALA A 23 0.20 3.64 -4.57
CA ALA A 23 0.16 3.25 -5.99
C ALA A 23 -0.19 1.76 -6.16
N ILE A 24 0.38 0.87 -5.35
CA ILE A 24 0.09 -0.57 -5.37
C ILE A 24 -1.38 -0.82 -5.01
N MET A 25 -1.86 -0.15 -3.97
CA MET A 25 -3.25 -0.26 -3.54
C MET A 25 -4.21 0.25 -4.63
N SER A 26 -3.92 1.41 -5.21
CA SER A 26 -4.68 1.97 -6.32
C SER A 26 -4.75 1.02 -7.52
N ALA A 27 -3.61 0.47 -7.94
CA ALA A 27 -3.55 -0.48 -9.06
C ALA A 27 -4.36 -1.75 -8.77
N LYS A 28 -4.33 -2.25 -7.53
CA LYS A 28 -5.11 -3.42 -7.14
C LYS A 28 -6.61 -3.16 -7.13
N ILE A 29 -7.03 -2.00 -6.63
CA ILE A 29 -8.42 -1.56 -6.68
C ILE A 29 -8.89 -1.45 -8.14
N ASP A 30 -8.09 -0.83 -9.02
CA ASP A 30 -8.42 -0.70 -10.44
C ASP A 30 -8.53 -2.05 -11.16
N SER A 31 -7.81 -3.06 -10.70
CA SER A 31 -7.89 -4.41 -11.30
C SER A 31 -9.07 -5.22 -10.80
N LEU A 32 -9.45 -5.10 -9.54
CA LEU A 32 -10.48 -5.95 -8.90
C LEU A 32 -11.85 -5.32 -8.86
N LEU A 33 -11.94 -4.01 -8.59
CA LEU A 33 -13.21 -3.34 -8.37
C LEU A 33 -14.14 -3.40 -9.59
N PRO A 34 -13.70 -3.10 -10.83
CA PRO A 34 -14.57 -3.19 -12.01
C PRO A 34 -15.10 -4.60 -12.25
N ALA A 35 -14.23 -5.60 -12.13
CA ALA A 35 -14.60 -7.00 -12.34
C ALA A 35 -15.60 -7.48 -11.30
N SER A 36 -15.37 -7.19 -10.03
CA SER A 36 -16.27 -7.55 -8.93
C SER A 36 -17.60 -6.82 -9.02
N TRP A 37 -17.59 -5.55 -9.41
CA TRP A 37 -18.78 -4.73 -9.62
C TRP A 37 -19.65 -5.27 -10.73
N HIS A 38 -19.04 -5.62 -11.86
CA HIS A 38 -19.73 -6.23 -13.01
C HIS A 38 -20.28 -7.63 -12.68
N ALA A 39 -19.50 -8.45 -11.98
CA ALA A 39 -19.92 -9.79 -11.57
C ALA A 39 -21.11 -9.76 -10.60
N ALA A 40 -21.24 -8.71 -9.80
CA ALA A 40 -22.37 -8.50 -8.90
C ALA A 40 -23.61 -7.90 -9.60
N HIS A 41 -23.56 -7.68 -10.91
CA HIS A 41 -24.65 -7.06 -11.70
C HIS A 41 -25.09 -5.69 -11.17
N LEU A 42 -24.16 -4.94 -10.58
CA LEU A 42 -24.43 -3.58 -10.11
C LEU A 42 -24.52 -2.60 -11.29
N PRO A 43 -25.26 -1.49 -11.14
CA PRO A 43 -25.40 -0.50 -12.20
C PRO A 43 -24.02 0.03 -12.63
N ALA A 44 -23.86 0.28 -13.94
CA ALA A 44 -22.63 0.83 -14.50
C ALA A 44 -22.31 2.17 -13.86
N LEU A 45 -21.04 2.35 -13.44
CA LEU A 45 -20.57 3.60 -12.88
C LEU A 45 -20.11 4.56 -13.98
N THR A 46 -20.46 5.84 -13.83
CA THR A 46 -19.83 6.91 -14.59
C THR A 46 -18.37 7.08 -14.14
N ALA A 47 -17.54 7.77 -14.96
CA ALA A 47 -16.16 8.05 -14.57
C ALA A 47 -16.06 8.76 -13.20
N ALA A 48 -16.93 9.75 -12.95
CA ALA A 48 -17.00 10.45 -11.67
C ALA A 48 -17.48 9.53 -10.54
N GLY A 49 -18.47 8.68 -10.78
CA GLY A 49 -18.98 7.70 -9.82
C GLY A 49 -17.90 6.67 -9.45
N TYR A 50 -17.16 6.18 -10.43
CA TYR A 50 -16.03 5.28 -10.21
C TYR A 50 -14.95 5.91 -9.32
N ALA A 51 -14.58 7.16 -9.60
CA ALA A 51 -13.60 7.89 -8.79
C ALA A 51 -14.04 8.03 -7.33
N GLN A 52 -15.30 8.29 -7.06
CA GLN A 52 -15.85 8.37 -5.71
C GLN A 52 -15.82 7.00 -5.00
N VAL A 53 -16.24 5.94 -5.68
CA VAL A 53 -16.21 4.57 -5.14
C VAL A 53 -14.77 4.15 -4.84
N LYS A 54 -13.86 4.37 -5.76
CA LYS A 54 -12.43 4.07 -5.59
C LYS A 54 -11.84 4.81 -4.39
N SER A 55 -12.15 6.10 -4.24
CA SER A 55 -11.69 6.91 -3.12
C SER A 55 -12.17 6.35 -1.78
N ALA A 56 -13.45 5.99 -1.67
CA ALA A 56 -14.01 5.39 -0.46
C ALA A 56 -13.37 4.03 -0.15
N VAL A 57 -13.24 3.16 -1.15
CA VAL A 57 -12.63 1.83 -0.99
C VAL A 57 -11.17 1.92 -0.58
N SER A 58 -10.43 2.90 -1.09
CA SER A 58 -9.01 3.09 -0.76
C SER A 58 -8.76 3.41 0.71
N VAL A 59 -9.75 3.95 1.41
CA VAL A 59 -9.69 4.21 2.87
C VAL A 59 -10.48 3.19 3.69
N GLY A 60 -10.93 2.09 3.06
CA GLY A 60 -11.65 1.01 3.73
C GLY A 60 -13.12 1.31 4.02
N VAL A 61 -13.71 2.29 3.37
CA VAL A 61 -15.11 2.67 3.55
C VAL A 61 -15.95 2.12 2.40
N ALA A 62 -17.08 1.50 2.73
CA ALA A 62 -18.06 1.08 1.73
C ALA A 62 -18.88 2.30 1.25
N PRO A 63 -18.97 2.54 -0.07
CA PRO A 63 -19.69 3.71 -0.61
C PRO A 63 -21.20 3.44 -0.67
N VAL A 64 -21.83 3.31 0.49
CA VAL A 64 -23.27 3.12 0.66
C VAL A 64 -23.91 4.33 1.28
N THR A 65 -25.16 4.63 0.89
CA THR A 65 -25.98 5.71 1.43
C THR A 65 -27.21 5.14 2.10
N HIS A 66 -27.92 5.96 2.88
CA HIS A 66 -29.19 5.56 3.51
C HIS A 66 -30.28 5.18 2.50
N SER A 67 -30.18 5.65 1.27
CA SER A 67 -31.10 5.33 0.18
C SER A 67 -30.75 4.05 -0.57
N THR A 68 -29.58 3.44 -0.28
CA THR A 68 -29.16 2.20 -0.93
C THR A 68 -29.98 1.03 -0.39
N PRO A 69 -30.62 0.19 -1.27
CA PRO A 69 -31.33 -0.99 -0.82
C PRO A 69 -30.43 -1.91 0.01
N ALA A 70 -30.97 -2.53 1.06
CA ALA A 70 -30.19 -3.32 2.02
C ALA A 70 -29.36 -4.43 1.37
N HIS A 71 -29.93 -5.15 0.40
CA HIS A 71 -29.22 -6.20 -0.34
C HIS A 71 -28.06 -5.62 -1.16
N THR A 72 -28.27 -4.53 -1.86
CA THR A 72 -27.24 -3.85 -2.66
C THR A 72 -26.14 -3.28 -1.76
N ALA A 73 -26.51 -2.69 -0.62
CA ALA A 73 -25.57 -2.21 0.37
C ALA A 73 -24.66 -3.33 0.92
N ALA A 74 -25.23 -4.50 1.21
CA ALA A 74 -24.46 -5.66 1.66
C ALA A 74 -23.45 -6.13 0.62
N VAL A 75 -23.85 -6.21 -0.65
CA VAL A 75 -22.97 -6.60 -1.77
C VAL A 75 -21.85 -5.59 -1.98
N ILE A 76 -22.14 -4.29 -1.99
CA ILE A 76 -21.14 -3.23 -2.13
C ILE A 76 -20.16 -3.26 -0.96
N THR A 77 -20.62 -3.44 0.25
CA THR A 77 -19.77 -3.55 1.43
C THR A 77 -18.82 -4.75 1.33
N GLN A 78 -19.33 -5.90 0.91
CA GLN A 78 -18.52 -7.10 0.73
C GLN A 78 -17.43 -6.90 -0.34
N ILE A 79 -17.79 -6.35 -1.49
CA ILE A 79 -16.85 -6.05 -2.58
C ILE A 79 -15.78 -5.06 -2.10
N SER A 80 -16.20 -4.00 -1.40
CA SER A 80 -15.29 -2.96 -0.90
C SER A 80 -14.29 -3.53 0.09
N HIS A 81 -14.73 -4.33 1.04
CA HIS A 81 -13.84 -4.97 2.01
C HIS A 81 -12.91 -5.99 1.37
N ALA A 82 -13.40 -6.82 0.46
CA ALA A 82 -12.57 -7.79 -0.26
C ALA A 82 -11.49 -7.10 -1.11
N THR A 83 -11.85 -6.05 -1.83
CA THR A 83 -10.93 -5.27 -2.66
C THR A 83 -9.90 -4.54 -1.82
N PHE A 84 -10.31 -3.91 -0.71
CA PHE A 84 -9.42 -3.26 0.24
C PHE A 84 -8.43 -4.25 0.86
N THR A 85 -8.91 -5.37 1.35
CA THR A 85 -8.07 -6.41 1.97
C THR A 85 -7.05 -6.97 0.98
N ALA A 86 -7.45 -7.21 -0.27
CA ALA A 86 -6.54 -7.67 -1.32
C ALA A 86 -5.47 -6.61 -1.65
N GLY A 87 -5.85 -5.33 -1.68
CA GLY A 87 -4.93 -4.21 -1.86
C GLY A 87 -3.92 -4.11 -0.73
N MET A 88 -4.38 -4.19 0.51
CA MET A 88 -3.54 -4.21 1.71
C MET A 88 -2.57 -5.40 1.72
N HIS A 89 -3.05 -6.59 1.40
CA HIS A 89 -2.21 -7.79 1.33
C HIS A 89 -1.04 -7.61 0.35
N ASN A 90 -1.33 -7.13 -0.86
CA ASN A 90 -0.29 -6.86 -1.86
C ASN A 90 0.68 -5.77 -1.41
N ALA A 91 0.18 -4.70 -0.80
CA ALA A 91 1.01 -3.63 -0.28
C ALA A 91 1.97 -4.14 0.82
N PHE A 92 1.48 -4.99 1.72
CA PHE A 92 2.33 -5.61 2.75
C PHE A 92 3.36 -6.57 2.18
N LEU A 93 3.02 -7.37 1.16
CA LEU A 93 3.98 -8.26 0.51
C LEU A 93 5.13 -7.47 -0.14
N VAL A 94 4.80 -6.40 -0.85
CA VAL A 94 5.82 -5.54 -1.46
C VAL A 94 6.65 -4.83 -0.39
N GLY A 95 6.02 -4.32 0.66
CA GLY A 95 6.72 -3.70 1.79
C GLY A 95 7.69 -4.68 2.47
N ALA A 96 7.26 -5.91 2.70
CA ALA A 96 8.11 -6.96 3.26
C ALA A 96 9.30 -7.30 2.34
N ALA A 97 9.06 -7.42 1.02
CA ALA A 97 10.11 -7.68 0.04
C ALA A 97 11.16 -6.55 0.02
N VAL A 98 10.72 -5.29 0.06
CA VAL A 98 11.61 -4.12 0.13
C VAL A 98 12.41 -4.10 1.43
N ALA A 99 11.77 -4.40 2.56
CA ALA A 99 12.43 -4.47 3.86
C ALA A 99 13.51 -5.57 3.89
N LEU A 100 13.22 -6.75 3.34
CA LEU A 100 14.19 -7.85 3.24
C LEU A 100 15.36 -7.49 2.33
N ALA A 101 15.09 -6.84 1.19
CA ALA A 101 16.13 -6.35 0.29
C ALA A 101 17.04 -5.34 1.00
N GLY A 102 16.45 -4.38 1.72
CA GLY A 102 17.19 -3.39 2.51
C GLY A 102 18.05 -4.04 3.60
N ALA A 103 17.51 -5.01 4.31
CA ALA A 103 18.25 -5.78 5.33
C ALA A 103 19.42 -6.57 4.70
N GLY A 104 19.20 -7.19 3.54
CA GLY A 104 20.25 -7.90 2.80
C GLY A 104 21.40 -6.97 2.40
N ILE A 105 21.09 -5.81 1.85
CA ILE A 105 22.08 -4.79 1.48
C ILE A 105 22.86 -4.32 2.72
N ALA A 106 22.16 -4.05 3.84
CA ALA A 106 22.79 -3.64 5.08
C ALA A 106 23.78 -4.69 5.63
N LEU A 107 23.43 -5.97 5.53
CA LEU A 107 24.31 -7.07 5.94
C LEU A 107 25.56 -7.16 5.06
N ILE A 108 25.42 -7.00 3.75
CA ILE A 108 26.56 -7.02 2.81
C ILE A 108 27.49 -5.83 3.09
N THR A 109 26.94 -4.65 3.30
CA THR A 109 27.70 -3.43 3.59
C THR A 109 28.44 -3.54 4.92
N ARG A 110 27.82 -4.17 5.92
CA ARG A 110 28.44 -4.41 7.23
C ARG A 110 29.63 -5.38 7.15
N LYS A 111 29.58 -6.37 6.27
CA LYS A 111 30.70 -7.29 6.03
C LYS A 111 31.88 -6.64 5.29
N GLY A 112 31.63 -5.59 4.51
CA GLY A 112 32.65 -4.85 3.78
C GLY A 112 33.46 -3.87 4.63
N THR A 113 32.93 -3.46 5.78
CA THR A 113 33.69 -2.72 6.80
C THR A 113 34.43 -3.76 7.65
N GLY A 114 35.62 -4.18 7.22
CA GLY A 114 36.52 -4.96 8.05
C GLY A 114 36.77 -4.27 9.40
N PRO A 115 37.20 -5.00 10.43
CA PRO A 115 37.46 -4.40 11.72
C PRO A 115 38.41 -3.20 11.50
N ALA A 116 37.94 -2.04 11.94
CA ALA A 116 38.79 -0.85 11.96
C ALA A 116 40.11 -1.27 12.59
N ALA A 117 41.20 -1.13 11.84
CA ALA A 117 42.50 -1.49 12.34
C ALA A 117 42.65 -0.82 13.72
N ALA A 118 42.78 -1.66 14.73
CA ALA A 118 43.03 -1.15 16.08
C ALA A 118 44.21 -0.19 15.95
N HIS A 119 43.95 1.08 16.18
CA HIS A 119 45.07 2.04 16.28
C HIS A 119 45.98 1.50 17.33
N PRO A 120 47.26 1.18 16.99
CA PRO A 120 48.20 0.87 18.02
C PRO A 120 48.23 2.04 18.96
N GLY A 121 47.69 1.87 20.17
CA GLY A 121 47.73 2.87 21.17
C GLY A 121 49.20 3.28 21.37
N ILE A 122 49.45 4.51 21.24
CA ILE A 122 50.76 5.07 21.60
C ILE A 122 50.91 4.93 23.11
#